data_d3e0dbebde5015022c2dc2ab40fbfb81
#
_entry.id   d3e0dbebde5015022c2dc2ab40fbfb81
#
_cell.length_a   1.000
_cell.length_b   1.000
_cell.length_c   1.000
_cell.angle_alpha   90.00
_cell.angle_beta   90.00
_cell.angle_gamma   90.00
#
_symmetry.space_group_name_H-M   'P 1'
#
loop_
_entity.id
_entity.type
_entity.pdbx_description
1 polymer ?
#
loop_
_entity_poly.entity_id
_entity_poly.type
_entity_poly.pdbx_seq_one_letter_code
_entity_poly.pdbx_strand_id
1 'polypeptide(L)'
;MTFTLGFCLVLGLSTSSFAQGTLYTLLTNGPTAKRINVVVLAEGYTTNQLGQFLSDATNAVNNLLTAAPYQEYKNYFNGFAIFVASVESGSDHPISGTFKNTYFNSTFDSYGNANFLTIPPNDWNGVYAQGQGKVDSLLAALMPEHDLTVMVVNDLEYGGSGDSSSGIATLITSVNLFAPEIVVHESGHAFGTLADEYTDAYPGFVPVEKPNATTNANRATLKWTSWILGSTPLPTPPDPTNAAVVGLFQGAEYQTTGWYRPKLDCKMNHLFVNFCEVCAEQLVKSIYTLVRPVDSFLPATTNFTIYSTQAVAFSVTPLQPLTHNLSVQWFTNGSAIAGATNSAFSLVPGSLGNGLHTLKSVVSDPTALVKSDPAGLLKATNTWNLTLSLNDLALVSAQYLASNRFRLTVTGTAPAGFVIQASTNFVTWTPLTTNSLSGGKFDYTNSSLTNFSFRFYRTISPP
;
A
#
# COMPACT_ATOMS: atom_id res chain seq x y z
N MET A 1 -5.81 -56.18 -51.42
CA MET A 1 -4.76 -55.18 -51.29
C MET A 1 -5.44 -53.82 -51.18
N THR A 2 -5.68 -53.37 -49.93
CA THR A 2 -6.43 -52.15 -49.65
C THR A 2 -5.46 -51.14 -49.06
N PHE A 3 -5.18 -50.07 -49.82
CA PHE A 3 -4.31 -49.00 -49.37
C PHE A 3 -5.13 -47.97 -48.58
N THR A 4 -4.81 -47.78 -47.33
CA THR A 4 -5.37 -46.70 -46.47
C THR A 4 -4.40 -45.51 -46.51
N LEU A 5 -4.82 -44.42 -47.13
CA LEU A 5 -4.11 -43.12 -47.09
C LEU A 5 -4.39 -42.46 -45.73
N GLY A 6 -3.38 -42.33 -44.90
CA GLY A 6 -3.43 -41.53 -43.69
C GLY A 6 -3.21 -40.05 -44.03
N PHE A 7 -4.21 -39.22 -43.76
CA PHE A 7 -4.14 -37.76 -43.85
C PHE A 7 -3.58 -37.19 -42.55
N CYS A 8 -2.34 -36.71 -42.57
CA CYS A 8 -1.69 -36.05 -41.44
C CYS A 8 -2.12 -34.58 -41.46
N LEU A 9 -3.06 -34.18 -40.56
CA LEU A 9 -3.46 -32.80 -40.39
C LEU A 9 -2.39 -32.11 -39.51
N VAL A 10 -1.51 -31.32 -40.09
CA VAL A 10 -0.58 -30.44 -39.39
C VAL A 10 -1.35 -29.18 -38.99
N LEU A 11 -1.82 -29.13 -37.74
CA LEU A 11 -2.32 -27.92 -37.10
C LEU A 11 -1.11 -26.99 -36.86
N GLY A 12 -0.93 -26.04 -37.75
CA GLY A 12 -0.03 -24.92 -37.51
C GLY A 12 -0.58 -24.04 -36.40
N LEU A 13 -0.04 -24.17 -35.21
CA LEU A 13 -0.20 -23.18 -34.14
C LEU A 13 0.55 -21.92 -34.61
N SER A 14 -0.18 -20.97 -35.17
CA SER A 14 0.30 -19.61 -35.29
C SER A 14 0.44 -19.02 -33.89
N THR A 15 1.64 -19.09 -33.30
CA THR A 15 2.00 -18.28 -32.16
C THR A 15 2.02 -16.83 -32.66
N SER A 16 0.95 -16.09 -32.39
CA SER A 16 1.02 -14.63 -32.47
C SER A 16 2.08 -14.21 -31.45
N SER A 17 3.26 -13.84 -31.96
CA SER A 17 4.30 -13.19 -31.19
C SER A 17 3.76 -11.81 -30.83
N PHE A 18 3.13 -11.68 -29.68
CA PHE A 18 2.89 -10.36 -29.10
C PHE A 18 4.27 -9.73 -28.90
N ALA A 19 4.44 -8.50 -29.35
CA ALA A 19 5.65 -7.74 -29.10
C ALA A 19 5.89 -7.73 -27.59
N GLN A 20 6.97 -8.37 -27.16
CA GLN A 20 7.27 -8.54 -25.75
C GLN A 20 7.72 -7.18 -25.23
N GLY A 21 6.89 -6.52 -24.39
CA GLY A 21 7.24 -5.26 -23.76
C GLY A 21 8.48 -5.40 -22.86
N THR A 22 9.18 -4.31 -22.64
CA THR A 22 10.33 -4.26 -21.73
C THR A 22 10.02 -3.37 -20.55
N LEU A 23 10.16 -3.91 -19.32
CA LEU A 23 9.97 -3.19 -18.07
C LEU A 23 11.26 -2.46 -17.67
N TYR A 24 11.12 -1.19 -17.31
CA TYR A 24 12.19 -0.33 -16.79
C TYR A 24 11.77 0.20 -15.40
N THR A 25 12.74 0.33 -14.50
CA THR A 25 12.54 0.97 -13.21
C THR A 25 12.92 2.44 -13.30
N LEU A 26 12.00 3.34 -12.93
CA LEU A 26 12.21 4.79 -12.89
C LEU A 26 12.51 5.29 -11.49
N LEU A 27 11.78 4.75 -10.49
CA LEU A 27 11.89 5.12 -9.09
C LEU A 27 11.63 3.90 -8.21
N THR A 28 12.47 3.69 -7.18
CA THR A 28 12.27 2.64 -6.17
C THR A 28 12.38 3.20 -4.77
N ASN A 29 11.30 3.11 -4.00
CA ASN A 29 11.24 3.49 -2.59
C ASN A 29 11.00 2.29 -1.67
N GLY A 30 10.79 1.10 -2.21
CA GLY A 30 10.63 -0.13 -1.44
C GLY A 30 10.07 -1.31 -2.26
N PRO A 31 9.79 -2.44 -1.59
CA PRO A 31 9.21 -3.61 -2.26
C PRO A 31 7.87 -3.29 -2.93
N THR A 32 7.61 -3.84 -4.11
CA THR A 32 6.38 -3.61 -4.88
C THR A 32 5.13 -3.93 -4.07
N ALA A 33 5.13 -5.04 -3.31
CA ALA A 33 4.01 -5.43 -2.45
C ALA A 33 3.71 -4.46 -1.27
N LYS A 34 4.51 -3.39 -1.10
CA LYS A 34 4.38 -2.42 0.00
C LYS A 34 4.39 -0.97 -0.46
N ARG A 35 4.31 -0.74 -1.75
CA ARG A 35 4.29 0.59 -2.37
C ARG A 35 3.21 0.65 -3.43
N ILE A 36 2.75 1.83 -3.70
CA ILE A 36 1.92 2.12 -4.86
C ILE A 36 2.82 2.13 -6.08
N ASN A 37 2.53 1.26 -7.04
CA ASN A 37 3.34 1.10 -8.22
C ASN A 37 2.71 1.85 -9.39
N VAL A 38 3.30 2.99 -9.74
CA VAL A 38 2.93 3.76 -10.93
C VAL A 38 3.63 3.15 -12.12
N VAL A 39 2.87 2.74 -13.14
CA VAL A 39 3.40 2.12 -14.35
C VAL A 39 3.10 2.99 -15.55
N VAL A 40 4.13 3.47 -16.24
CA VAL A 40 3.99 4.30 -17.42
C VAL A 40 4.09 3.44 -18.69
N LEU A 41 3.11 3.53 -19.58
CA LEU A 41 3.04 2.80 -20.85
C LEU A 41 3.40 3.72 -22.02
N ALA A 42 4.16 3.19 -22.98
CA ALA A 42 4.55 3.88 -24.19
C ALA A 42 3.48 3.76 -25.26
N GLU A 43 2.90 4.86 -25.72
CA GLU A 43 1.99 4.87 -26.87
C GLU A 43 2.47 5.84 -27.95
N GLY A 44 2.50 5.38 -29.21
CA GLY A 44 2.98 6.18 -30.32
C GLY A 44 4.49 6.42 -30.35
N TYR A 45 5.29 5.63 -29.63
CA TYR A 45 6.75 5.67 -29.70
C TYR A 45 7.28 4.52 -30.56
N THR A 46 8.07 4.83 -31.58
CA THR A 46 8.77 3.83 -32.38
C THR A 46 10.00 3.29 -31.66
N THR A 47 10.58 2.18 -32.16
CA THR A 47 11.79 1.57 -31.58
C THR A 47 12.93 2.56 -31.33
N ASN A 48 13.12 3.52 -32.22
CA ASN A 48 14.20 4.52 -32.12
C ASN A 48 13.92 5.61 -31.07
N GLN A 49 12.69 5.66 -30.51
CA GLN A 49 12.26 6.67 -29.55
C GLN A 49 12.24 6.17 -28.10
N LEU A 50 12.87 5.04 -27.81
CA LEU A 50 12.97 4.50 -26.44
C LEU A 50 13.54 5.54 -25.46
N GLY A 51 14.62 6.23 -25.82
CA GLY A 51 15.23 7.25 -24.95
C GLY A 51 14.30 8.44 -24.67
N GLN A 52 13.54 8.87 -25.69
CA GLN A 52 12.51 9.91 -25.53
C GLN A 52 11.41 9.43 -24.58
N PHE A 53 10.86 8.24 -24.81
CA PHE A 53 9.84 7.66 -23.94
C PHE A 53 10.28 7.59 -22.47
N LEU A 54 11.49 7.08 -22.20
CA LEU A 54 11.98 6.98 -20.81
C LEU A 54 12.13 8.37 -20.14
N SER A 55 12.47 9.40 -20.90
CA SER A 55 12.48 10.78 -20.44
C SER A 55 11.06 11.26 -20.11
N ASP A 56 10.12 11.06 -21.04
CA ASP A 56 8.73 11.48 -20.88
C ASP A 56 8.03 10.74 -19.74
N ALA A 57 8.27 9.44 -19.62
CA ALA A 57 7.78 8.60 -18.51
C ALA A 57 8.34 9.07 -17.15
N THR A 58 9.63 9.39 -17.09
CA THR A 58 10.26 9.94 -15.88
C THR A 58 9.65 11.28 -15.51
N ASN A 59 9.40 12.14 -16.48
CA ASN A 59 8.73 13.42 -16.28
C ASN A 59 7.29 13.24 -15.76
N ALA A 60 6.52 12.31 -16.32
CA ALA A 60 5.16 12.03 -15.87
C ALA A 60 5.12 11.59 -14.39
N VAL A 61 5.98 10.64 -13.98
CA VAL A 61 6.10 10.21 -12.58
C VAL A 61 6.55 11.35 -11.67
N ASN A 62 7.54 12.14 -12.09
CA ASN A 62 8.03 13.27 -11.30
C ASN A 62 6.97 14.36 -11.14
N ASN A 63 6.24 14.71 -12.20
CA ASN A 63 5.18 15.71 -12.15
C ASN A 63 4.08 15.29 -11.17
N LEU A 64 3.65 14.02 -11.22
CA LEU A 64 2.71 13.47 -10.26
C LEU A 64 3.24 13.57 -8.83
N LEU A 65 4.46 13.09 -8.58
CA LEU A 65 5.03 12.98 -7.23
C LEU A 65 5.64 14.27 -6.68
N THR A 66 5.59 15.37 -7.41
CA THR A 66 5.93 16.73 -6.93
C THR A 66 4.71 17.58 -6.68
N ALA A 67 3.53 17.17 -7.11
CA ALA A 67 2.27 17.85 -6.82
C ALA A 67 1.74 17.48 -5.41
N ALA A 68 1.17 18.43 -4.68
CA ALA A 68 0.46 18.16 -3.43
C ALA A 68 -0.87 17.44 -3.72
N PRO A 69 -1.29 16.40 -2.95
CA PRO A 69 -0.63 15.89 -1.73
C PRO A 69 0.40 14.77 -2.00
N TYR A 70 0.61 14.31 -3.22
CA TYR A 70 1.51 13.19 -3.54
C TYR A 70 2.96 13.46 -3.09
N GLN A 71 3.43 14.72 -3.20
CA GLN A 71 4.77 15.11 -2.78
C GLN A 71 5.05 14.72 -1.33
N GLU A 72 4.07 14.86 -0.46
CA GLU A 72 4.18 14.51 0.95
C GLU A 72 4.41 13.01 1.18
N TYR A 73 3.76 12.19 0.33
CA TYR A 73 3.79 10.74 0.40
C TYR A 73 4.67 10.08 -0.67
N LYS A 74 5.64 10.81 -1.23
CA LYS A 74 6.50 10.30 -2.32
C LYS A 74 7.16 8.96 -1.99
N ASN A 75 7.54 8.72 -0.73
CA ASN A 75 8.14 7.46 -0.27
C ASN A 75 7.17 6.25 -0.35
N TYR A 76 5.89 6.50 -0.54
CA TYR A 76 4.86 5.45 -0.67
C TYR A 76 4.72 4.92 -2.10
N PHE A 77 5.45 5.50 -3.06
CA PHE A 77 5.34 5.19 -4.48
C PHE A 77 6.63 4.60 -5.04
N ASN A 78 6.49 3.65 -5.96
CA ASN A 78 7.49 3.28 -6.94
C ASN A 78 7.04 3.76 -8.32
N GLY A 79 7.98 3.92 -9.25
CA GLY A 79 7.72 4.28 -10.65
C GLY A 79 8.38 3.29 -11.60
N PHE A 80 7.62 2.81 -12.56
CA PHE A 80 8.06 1.89 -13.60
C PHE A 80 7.63 2.40 -14.97
N ALA A 81 8.29 1.92 -16.02
CA ALA A 81 7.88 2.17 -17.40
C ALA A 81 7.90 0.87 -18.20
N ILE A 82 6.89 0.67 -19.04
CA ILE A 82 6.85 -0.45 -19.99
C ILE A 82 6.90 0.12 -21.39
N PHE A 83 7.96 -0.22 -22.11
CA PHE A 83 8.14 0.16 -23.50
C PHE A 83 7.67 -0.96 -24.42
N VAL A 84 6.72 -0.61 -25.30
CA VAL A 84 6.34 -1.41 -26.48
C VAL A 84 6.39 -0.49 -27.68
N ALA A 85 7.15 -0.87 -28.69
CA ALA A 85 7.28 -0.03 -29.87
C ALA A 85 6.03 -0.04 -30.72
N SER A 86 5.55 1.15 -31.08
CA SER A 86 4.57 1.37 -32.14
C SER A 86 5.23 1.30 -33.52
N VAL A 87 4.46 0.98 -34.55
CA VAL A 87 4.94 0.99 -35.95
C VAL A 87 5.13 2.43 -36.41
N GLU A 88 4.18 3.32 -36.05
CA GLU A 88 4.23 4.75 -36.38
C GLU A 88 4.26 5.59 -35.08
N SER A 89 4.76 6.81 -35.23
CA SER A 89 4.79 7.80 -34.14
C SER A 89 3.54 8.65 -34.15
N GLY A 90 3.01 8.97 -32.95
CA GLY A 90 1.84 9.82 -32.76
C GLY A 90 0.61 9.07 -32.31
N SER A 91 -0.57 9.62 -32.59
CA SER A 91 -1.90 9.10 -32.26
C SER A 91 -2.86 9.33 -33.42
N ASP A 92 -4.08 8.78 -33.31
CA ASP A 92 -5.14 9.04 -34.26
C ASP A 92 -5.78 10.42 -34.01
N HIS A 93 -6.08 11.13 -35.12
CA HIS A 93 -6.81 12.40 -35.13
C HIS A 93 -7.97 12.31 -36.13
N PRO A 94 -9.10 11.73 -35.77
CA PRO A 94 -10.21 11.45 -36.69
C PRO A 94 -10.79 12.68 -37.37
N ILE A 95 -10.84 13.85 -36.68
CA ILE A 95 -11.34 15.10 -37.25
C ILE A 95 -10.46 15.58 -38.44
N SER A 96 -9.15 15.41 -38.30
CA SER A 96 -8.21 15.74 -39.41
C SER A 96 -8.05 14.61 -40.45
N GLY A 97 -8.64 13.44 -40.20
CA GLY A 97 -8.49 12.25 -41.03
C GLY A 97 -7.10 11.60 -40.94
N THR A 98 -6.36 11.89 -39.89
CA THR A 98 -5.04 11.29 -39.64
C THR A 98 -5.19 10.04 -38.78
N PHE A 99 -4.66 8.90 -39.25
CA PHE A 99 -4.67 7.64 -38.54
C PHE A 99 -3.26 7.07 -38.49
N LYS A 100 -2.86 6.56 -37.30
CA LYS A 100 -1.54 6.04 -36.99
C LYS A 100 -1.59 4.58 -36.55
N ASN A 101 -0.70 3.77 -37.07
CA ASN A 101 -0.55 2.38 -36.63
C ASN A 101 0.30 2.35 -35.36
N THR A 102 -0.36 2.61 -34.20
CA THR A 102 0.28 2.59 -32.89
C THR A 102 -0.06 1.32 -32.13
N TYR A 103 0.63 1.06 -31.00
CA TYR A 103 0.48 -0.22 -30.30
C TYR A 103 -0.89 -0.34 -29.60
N PHE A 104 -1.30 0.67 -28.83
CA PHE A 104 -2.59 0.68 -28.13
C PHE A 104 -3.70 1.35 -28.92
N ASN A 105 -3.34 2.01 -29.99
CA ASN A 105 -4.27 2.68 -30.90
C ASN A 105 -5.02 3.83 -30.23
N SER A 106 -4.29 4.69 -29.49
CA SER A 106 -4.87 5.89 -28.89
C SER A 106 -5.48 6.81 -29.93
N THR A 107 -6.56 7.50 -29.55
CA THR A 107 -7.27 8.42 -30.43
C THR A 107 -7.69 9.68 -29.70
N PHE A 108 -7.48 10.81 -30.35
CA PHE A 108 -8.08 12.09 -29.99
C PHE A 108 -9.53 12.16 -30.46
N ASP A 109 -10.22 13.22 -30.09
CA ASP A 109 -11.60 13.54 -30.52
C ASP A 109 -12.61 12.41 -30.22
N SER A 110 -12.33 11.61 -29.20
CA SER A 110 -13.14 10.49 -28.81
C SER A 110 -14.56 10.93 -28.44
N TYR A 111 -15.54 10.16 -28.86
CA TYR A 111 -16.98 10.42 -28.63
C TYR A 111 -17.45 11.76 -29.23
N GLY A 112 -16.71 12.33 -30.17
CA GLY A 112 -17.01 13.63 -30.77
C GLY A 112 -16.62 14.83 -29.92
N ASN A 113 -15.88 14.64 -28.85
CA ASN A 113 -15.36 15.71 -28.00
C ASN A 113 -13.93 16.03 -28.41
N ALA A 114 -13.72 17.27 -28.89
CA ALA A 114 -12.39 17.73 -29.29
C ALA A 114 -11.39 17.59 -28.13
N ASN A 115 -10.16 17.17 -28.47
CA ASN A 115 -9.05 16.97 -27.52
C ASN A 115 -9.27 15.87 -26.47
N PHE A 116 -10.38 15.13 -26.50
CA PHE A 116 -10.60 14.03 -25.59
C PHE A 116 -9.80 12.80 -26.04
N LEU A 117 -8.66 12.59 -25.39
CA LEU A 117 -7.71 11.53 -25.73
C LEU A 117 -8.03 10.26 -24.93
N THR A 118 -8.27 9.14 -25.63
CA THR A 118 -8.60 7.86 -25.01
C THR A 118 -7.87 6.69 -25.67
N ILE A 119 -7.93 5.53 -24.99
CA ILE A 119 -7.69 4.23 -25.61
C ILE A 119 -9.07 3.65 -25.92
N PRO A 120 -9.39 3.33 -27.17
CA PRO A 120 -10.68 2.76 -27.51
C PRO A 120 -10.92 1.44 -26.76
N PRO A 121 -12.11 1.24 -26.18
CA PRO A 121 -12.49 -0.04 -25.60
C PRO A 121 -12.56 -1.14 -26.65
N ASN A 122 -12.56 -2.40 -26.23
CA ASN A 122 -12.51 -3.58 -27.09
C ASN A 122 -13.65 -3.67 -28.12
N ASP A 123 -14.77 -3.05 -27.85
CA ASP A 123 -15.99 -3.02 -28.69
C ASP A 123 -16.14 -1.76 -29.56
N TRP A 124 -15.20 -0.83 -29.43
CA TRP A 124 -15.23 0.41 -30.18
C TRP A 124 -15.02 0.18 -31.69
N ASN A 125 -16.05 0.49 -32.50
CA ASN A 125 -16.03 0.52 -33.98
C ASN A 125 -15.28 -0.61 -34.70
N GLY A 126 -14.88 -1.68 -34.05
CA GLY A 126 -14.17 -2.82 -34.64
C GLY A 126 -12.75 -2.54 -35.16
N VAL A 127 -12.41 -1.29 -35.46
CA VAL A 127 -11.09 -0.88 -35.95
C VAL A 127 -10.09 -0.72 -34.79
N TYR A 128 -10.54 -0.23 -33.65
CA TYR A 128 -9.75 0.02 -32.45
C TYR A 128 -9.89 -1.08 -31.39
N ALA A 129 -10.59 -2.16 -31.75
CA ALA A 129 -10.79 -3.30 -30.90
C ALA A 129 -9.45 -3.77 -30.28
N GLN A 130 -9.45 -3.95 -28.93
CA GLN A 130 -8.36 -4.52 -28.16
C GLN A 130 -7.31 -3.55 -27.57
N GLY A 131 -7.43 -2.23 -27.66
CA GLY A 131 -6.52 -1.31 -27.01
C GLY A 131 -6.44 -1.56 -25.50
N GLN A 132 -7.56 -1.56 -24.78
CA GLN A 132 -7.63 -1.85 -23.36
C GLN A 132 -7.18 -3.28 -23.03
N GLY A 133 -7.58 -4.27 -23.83
CA GLY A 133 -7.14 -5.66 -23.62
C GLY A 133 -5.62 -5.87 -23.79
N LYS A 134 -4.96 -5.04 -24.62
CA LYS A 134 -3.49 -5.01 -24.71
C LYS A 134 -2.85 -4.40 -23.46
N VAL A 135 -3.45 -3.33 -22.90
CA VAL A 135 -3.01 -2.74 -21.63
C VAL A 135 -3.07 -3.80 -20.53
N ASP A 136 -4.23 -4.43 -20.35
CA ASP A 136 -4.44 -5.43 -19.30
C ASP A 136 -3.50 -6.62 -19.43
N SER A 137 -3.32 -7.13 -20.65
CA SER A 137 -2.41 -8.25 -20.92
C SER A 137 -0.95 -7.91 -20.65
N LEU A 138 -0.52 -6.71 -21.01
CA LEU A 138 0.85 -6.25 -20.82
C LEU A 138 1.18 -6.03 -19.35
N LEU A 139 0.26 -5.40 -18.61
CA LEU A 139 0.40 -5.18 -17.16
C LEU A 139 0.41 -6.51 -16.41
N ALA A 140 -0.51 -7.43 -16.72
CA ALA A 140 -0.56 -8.75 -16.10
C ALA A 140 0.72 -9.57 -16.33
N ALA A 141 1.36 -9.39 -17.49
CA ALA A 141 2.58 -10.11 -17.83
C ALA A 141 3.85 -9.52 -17.21
N LEU A 142 3.96 -8.19 -17.11
CA LEU A 142 5.21 -7.51 -16.78
C LEU A 142 5.20 -6.81 -15.41
N MET A 143 4.03 -6.39 -14.92
CA MET A 143 3.90 -5.68 -13.65
C MET A 143 2.52 -5.95 -13.02
N PRO A 144 2.24 -7.19 -12.58
CA PRO A 144 0.95 -7.56 -12.01
C PRO A 144 0.62 -6.79 -10.72
N GLU A 145 1.63 -6.25 -10.01
CA GLU A 145 1.44 -5.43 -8.81
C GLU A 145 1.26 -3.94 -9.12
N HIS A 146 0.84 -3.57 -10.33
CA HIS A 146 0.53 -2.18 -10.67
C HIS A 146 -0.71 -1.67 -9.92
N ASP A 147 -0.71 -0.40 -9.53
CA ASP A 147 -1.82 0.26 -8.81
C ASP A 147 -2.36 1.47 -9.57
N LEU A 148 -1.49 2.19 -10.29
CA LEU A 148 -1.85 3.33 -11.15
C LEU A 148 -1.13 3.20 -12.48
N THR A 149 -1.88 3.21 -13.55
CA THR A 149 -1.35 3.17 -14.92
C THR A 149 -1.41 4.55 -15.55
N VAL A 150 -0.30 5.00 -16.12
CA VAL A 150 -0.17 6.26 -16.87
C VAL A 150 0.19 5.91 -18.30
N MET A 151 -0.65 6.21 -19.27
CA MET A 151 -0.26 6.11 -20.66
C MET A 151 0.24 7.45 -21.19
N VAL A 152 1.48 7.49 -21.65
CA VAL A 152 2.06 8.67 -22.28
C VAL A 152 2.03 8.48 -23.78
N VAL A 153 1.32 9.39 -24.45
CA VAL A 153 1.12 9.38 -25.90
C VAL A 153 2.09 10.37 -26.56
N ASN A 154 2.88 9.88 -27.50
CA ASN A 154 3.87 10.68 -28.23
C ASN A 154 3.22 11.61 -29.26
N ASP A 155 2.44 12.53 -28.76
CA ASP A 155 1.74 13.53 -29.56
C ASP A 155 1.78 14.89 -28.85
N LEU A 156 1.88 15.99 -29.63
CA LEU A 156 1.98 17.35 -29.09
C LEU A 156 0.62 18.05 -28.97
N GLU A 157 -0.46 17.46 -29.45
CA GLU A 157 -1.79 18.00 -29.27
C GLU A 157 -2.23 17.88 -27.81
N TYR A 158 -2.95 18.89 -27.33
CA TYR A 158 -3.51 18.90 -25.97
C TYR A 158 -4.54 17.79 -25.81
N GLY A 159 -4.41 16.96 -24.80
CA GLY A 159 -5.41 15.94 -24.47
C GLY A 159 -5.00 15.03 -23.33
N GLY A 160 -6.00 14.51 -22.67
CA GLY A 160 -5.89 13.56 -21.59
C GLY A 160 -7.25 13.04 -21.16
N SER A 161 -7.27 11.99 -20.36
CA SER A 161 -8.43 11.49 -19.63
C SER A 161 -8.00 10.53 -18.51
N GLY A 162 -8.83 10.38 -17.49
CA GLY A 162 -8.61 9.45 -16.38
C GLY A 162 -9.86 8.65 -16.06
N ASP A 163 -9.71 7.34 -15.83
CA ASP A 163 -10.80 6.44 -15.49
C ASP A 163 -10.41 5.45 -14.39
N SER A 164 -11.39 5.13 -13.55
CA SER A 164 -11.30 4.09 -12.52
C SER A 164 -12.40 3.02 -12.66
N SER A 165 -13.25 3.12 -13.69
CA SER A 165 -14.44 2.27 -13.84
C SER A 165 -14.13 0.80 -14.11
N SER A 166 -12.96 0.50 -14.68
CA SER A 166 -12.49 -0.86 -14.94
C SER A 166 -11.86 -1.56 -13.73
N GLY A 167 -11.80 -0.89 -12.57
CA GLY A 167 -11.10 -1.38 -11.39
C GLY A 167 -9.58 -1.22 -11.43
N ILE A 168 -9.04 -0.72 -12.54
CA ILE A 168 -7.64 -0.34 -12.72
C ILE A 168 -7.60 1.18 -12.90
N ALA A 169 -6.93 1.87 -11.97
CA ALA A 169 -6.73 3.31 -12.10
C ALA A 169 -5.83 3.59 -13.32
N THR A 170 -6.42 4.08 -14.40
CA THR A 170 -5.70 4.39 -15.64
C THR A 170 -5.93 5.83 -16.03
N LEU A 171 -4.85 6.52 -16.34
CA LEU A 171 -4.89 7.84 -16.97
C LEU A 171 -4.07 7.86 -18.24
N ILE A 172 -4.44 8.72 -19.17
CA ILE A 172 -3.73 8.94 -20.43
C ILE A 172 -3.43 10.43 -20.58
N THR A 173 -2.26 10.78 -21.09
CA THR A 173 -1.86 12.15 -21.38
C THR A 173 -0.96 12.19 -22.62
N SER A 174 -1.10 13.23 -23.44
CA SER A 174 -0.13 13.54 -24.49
C SER A 174 1.13 14.20 -23.91
N VAL A 175 2.18 14.36 -24.72
CA VAL A 175 3.44 15.03 -24.31
C VAL A 175 3.45 16.54 -24.64
N ASN A 176 2.29 17.19 -24.64
CA ASN A 176 2.22 18.62 -24.86
C ASN A 176 2.75 19.44 -23.67
N LEU A 177 2.80 20.75 -23.83
CA LEU A 177 3.30 21.68 -22.79
C LEU A 177 2.52 21.59 -21.46
N PHE A 178 1.25 21.19 -21.49
CA PHE A 178 0.38 21.07 -20.30
C PHE A 178 0.38 19.66 -19.68
N ALA A 179 1.11 18.71 -20.26
CA ALA A 179 1.20 17.34 -19.73
C ALA A 179 1.50 17.24 -18.22
N PRO A 180 2.37 18.09 -17.64
CA PRO A 180 2.59 18.11 -16.19
C PRO A 180 1.31 18.36 -15.37
N GLU A 181 0.46 19.23 -15.83
CA GLU A 181 -0.81 19.57 -15.18
C GLU A 181 -1.89 18.52 -15.43
N ILE A 182 -1.93 17.98 -16.67
CA ILE A 182 -2.89 16.96 -17.09
C ILE A 182 -2.68 15.68 -16.26
N VAL A 183 -1.45 15.17 -16.15
CA VAL A 183 -1.18 13.94 -15.39
C VAL A 183 -1.64 14.06 -13.92
N VAL A 184 -1.51 15.22 -13.33
CA VAL A 184 -1.97 15.48 -11.95
C VAL A 184 -3.49 15.58 -11.88
N HIS A 185 -4.14 16.29 -12.81
CA HIS A 185 -5.61 16.39 -12.90
C HIS A 185 -6.24 15.01 -13.11
N GLU A 186 -5.78 14.27 -14.13
CA GLU A 186 -6.33 12.95 -14.47
C GLU A 186 -6.10 11.91 -13.36
N SER A 187 -5.02 12.07 -12.56
CA SER A 187 -4.86 11.24 -11.36
C SER A 187 -5.95 11.48 -10.31
N GLY A 188 -6.54 12.67 -10.29
CA GLY A 188 -7.73 12.97 -9.47
C GLY A 188 -8.89 12.04 -9.81
N HIS A 189 -9.16 11.81 -11.10
CA HIS A 189 -10.16 10.86 -11.56
C HIS A 189 -9.74 9.41 -11.31
N ALA A 190 -8.61 9.01 -11.86
CA ALA A 190 -8.16 7.62 -11.88
C ALA A 190 -7.85 7.08 -10.48
N PHE A 191 -7.11 7.84 -9.67
CA PHE A 191 -6.64 7.41 -8.36
C PHE A 191 -7.54 7.90 -7.21
N GLY A 192 -8.05 9.14 -7.32
CA GLY A 192 -8.89 9.77 -6.31
C GLY A 192 -10.39 9.51 -6.45
N THR A 193 -10.85 8.98 -7.59
CA THR A 193 -12.27 8.86 -7.96
C THR A 193 -13.01 10.20 -7.89
N LEU A 194 -12.29 11.31 -8.11
CA LEU A 194 -12.83 12.65 -8.07
C LEU A 194 -13.63 12.98 -9.33
N ALA A 195 -14.58 13.91 -9.19
CA ALA A 195 -15.33 14.50 -10.30
C ALA A 195 -14.61 15.72 -10.85
N ASP A 196 -14.92 16.08 -12.11
CA ASP A 196 -14.70 17.42 -12.61
C ASP A 196 -15.55 18.42 -11.87
N GLU A 197 -14.95 19.55 -11.49
CA GLU A 197 -15.62 20.63 -10.77
C GLU A 197 -16.03 21.78 -11.70
N TYR A 198 -15.78 21.66 -13.02
CA TYR A 198 -16.22 22.64 -14.02
C TYR A 198 -17.62 22.31 -14.56
N THR A 199 -18.19 23.29 -15.30
CA THR A 199 -19.59 23.26 -15.74
C THR A 199 -19.76 23.34 -17.26
N ASP A 200 -18.67 23.13 -18.01
CA ASP A 200 -18.71 23.08 -19.47
C ASP A 200 -19.64 21.96 -19.93
N ALA A 201 -20.49 22.27 -20.91
CA ALA A 201 -21.53 21.34 -21.32
C ALA A 201 -20.95 20.07 -21.93
N TYR A 202 -21.32 18.92 -21.38
CA TYR A 202 -21.01 17.60 -21.92
C TYR A 202 -22.31 16.85 -22.25
N PRO A 203 -22.82 16.94 -23.50
CA PRO A 203 -24.07 16.32 -23.87
C PRO A 203 -24.07 14.81 -23.68
N GLY A 204 -25.05 14.30 -22.95
CA GLY A 204 -25.18 12.87 -22.64
C GLY A 204 -24.46 12.38 -21.40
N PHE A 205 -23.67 13.24 -20.73
CA PHE A 205 -23.05 12.88 -19.47
C PHE A 205 -24.12 12.74 -18.36
N VAL A 206 -24.02 11.69 -17.58
CA VAL A 206 -24.90 11.42 -16.42
C VAL A 206 -24.08 11.64 -15.15
N PRO A 207 -24.33 12.73 -14.40
CA PRO A 207 -23.58 13.03 -13.20
C PRO A 207 -23.87 12.04 -12.08
N VAL A 208 -22.83 11.73 -11.28
CA VAL A 208 -22.89 10.79 -10.15
C VAL A 208 -22.25 11.36 -8.90
N GLU A 209 -22.70 10.93 -7.74
CA GLU A 209 -22.09 11.34 -6.45
C GLU A 209 -20.63 10.90 -6.37
N LYS A 210 -19.73 11.89 -6.19
CA LYS A 210 -18.28 11.67 -6.08
C LYS A 210 -17.79 12.28 -4.75
N PRO A 211 -16.56 11.99 -4.28
CA PRO A 211 -16.03 12.58 -3.04
C PRO A 211 -16.11 14.11 -2.99
N ASN A 212 -15.88 14.77 -4.11
CA ASN A 212 -15.85 16.24 -4.27
C ASN A 212 -17.06 16.82 -5.03
N ALA A 213 -18.05 16.00 -5.38
CA ALA A 213 -19.28 16.48 -6.05
C ALA A 213 -20.51 15.84 -5.41
N THR A 214 -21.59 16.64 -5.21
CA THR A 214 -22.80 16.19 -4.53
C THR A 214 -24.03 17.00 -4.90
N THR A 215 -25.20 16.35 -4.81
CA THR A 215 -26.51 17.04 -4.84
C THR A 215 -26.99 17.41 -3.42
N ASN A 216 -26.33 16.90 -2.38
CA ASN A 216 -26.72 17.07 -0.99
C ASN A 216 -26.30 18.45 -0.44
N ALA A 217 -27.30 19.32 -0.14
CA ALA A 217 -27.06 20.64 0.47
C ALA A 217 -27.25 20.67 2.00
N ASN A 218 -27.50 19.53 2.64
CA ASN A 218 -27.70 19.45 4.09
C ASN A 218 -26.35 19.40 4.82
N ARG A 219 -26.02 20.45 5.58
CA ARG A 219 -24.78 20.55 6.35
C ARG A 219 -24.50 19.33 7.24
N ALA A 220 -25.51 18.74 7.87
CA ALA A 220 -25.33 17.65 8.82
C ALA A 220 -24.89 16.33 8.16
N THR A 221 -25.20 16.13 6.88
CA THR A 221 -24.93 14.92 6.11
C THR A 221 -23.99 15.14 4.94
N LEU A 222 -23.50 16.35 4.75
CA LEU A 222 -22.56 16.68 3.67
C LEU A 222 -21.23 15.95 3.87
N LYS A 223 -20.73 15.32 2.81
CA LYS A 223 -19.52 14.47 2.83
C LYS A 223 -18.29 15.18 3.41
N TRP A 224 -18.12 16.47 3.14
CA TRP A 224 -16.98 17.27 3.60
C TRP A 224 -17.34 18.30 4.68
N THR A 225 -18.38 18.03 5.47
CA THR A 225 -18.81 18.94 6.55
C THR A 225 -17.71 19.23 7.58
N SER A 226 -16.79 18.29 7.80
CA SER A 226 -15.63 18.44 8.69
C SER A 226 -14.67 19.57 8.28
N TRP A 227 -14.71 19.98 7.01
CA TRP A 227 -13.89 21.07 6.46
C TRP A 227 -14.60 22.42 6.49
N ILE A 228 -15.92 22.44 6.66
CA ILE A 228 -16.72 23.67 6.56
C ILE A 228 -16.79 24.36 7.92
N LEU A 229 -16.38 25.62 7.95
CA LEU A 229 -16.54 26.44 9.16
C LEU A 229 -18.03 26.66 9.48
N GLY A 230 -18.38 26.69 10.78
CA GLY A 230 -19.77 26.88 11.22
C GLY A 230 -20.44 28.13 10.67
N SER A 231 -19.66 29.20 10.44
CA SER A 231 -20.11 30.49 9.89
C SER A 231 -20.27 30.52 8.36
N THR A 232 -19.75 29.53 7.64
CA THR A 232 -19.85 29.50 6.16
C THR A 232 -21.29 29.20 5.74
N PRO A 233 -21.95 30.07 4.94
CA PRO A 233 -23.29 29.80 4.47
C PRO A 233 -23.33 28.63 3.49
N LEU A 234 -24.43 27.86 3.49
CA LEU A 234 -24.65 26.74 2.54
C LEU A 234 -26.02 26.89 1.90
N PRO A 235 -26.13 26.87 0.57
CA PRO A 235 -25.03 26.98 -0.41
C PRO A 235 -24.18 28.22 -0.20
N THR A 236 -22.88 28.12 -0.60
CA THR A 236 -21.91 29.20 -0.43
C THR A 236 -21.93 30.11 -1.66
N PRO A 237 -22.12 31.43 -1.51
CA PRO A 237 -22.07 32.33 -2.64
C PRO A 237 -20.69 32.29 -3.35
N PRO A 238 -20.66 32.34 -4.70
CA PRO A 238 -19.41 32.37 -5.47
C PRO A 238 -18.76 33.75 -5.49
N ASP A 239 -18.61 34.34 -4.30
CA ASP A 239 -17.98 35.64 -4.11
C ASP A 239 -16.47 35.46 -3.85
N PRO A 240 -15.59 36.33 -4.38
CA PRO A 240 -14.14 36.25 -4.13
C PRO A 240 -13.76 36.23 -2.65
N THR A 241 -14.57 36.80 -1.75
CA THR A 241 -14.36 36.73 -0.29
C THR A 241 -14.48 35.30 0.24
N ASN A 242 -15.14 34.39 -0.49
CA ASN A 242 -15.26 32.97 -0.18
C ASN A 242 -14.24 32.10 -0.90
N ALA A 243 -13.31 32.67 -1.67
CA ALA A 243 -12.34 31.89 -2.45
C ALA A 243 -11.43 30.96 -1.60
N ALA A 244 -11.11 31.42 -0.37
CA ALA A 244 -10.23 30.65 0.53
C ALA A 244 -10.95 29.59 1.36
N VAL A 245 -12.29 29.58 1.42
CA VAL A 245 -13.03 28.68 2.31
C VAL A 245 -13.48 27.41 1.59
N VAL A 246 -13.55 26.31 2.32
CA VAL A 246 -14.31 25.14 1.91
C VAL A 246 -15.78 25.43 2.20
N GLY A 247 -16.63 25.27 1.19
CA GLY A 247 -18.05 25.57 1.24
C GLY A 247 -18.90 24.56 0.48
N LEU A 248 -19.98 25.05 -0.11
CA LEU A 248 -20.87 24.32 -0.99
C LEU A 248 -21.21 25.23 -2.19
N PHE A 249 -20.34 25.23 -3.20
CA PHE A 249 -20.44 26.08 -4.36
C PHE A 249 -21.20 25.39 -5.48
N GLN A 250 -22.20 26.06 -6.04
CA GLN A 250 -23.01 25.51 -7.12
C GLN A 250 -22.19 25.37 -8.42
N GLY A 251 -22.39 24.28 -9.12
CA GLY A 251 -21.73 23.90 -10.36
C GLY A 251 -20.65 22.84 -10.14
N ALA A 252 -20.83 21.65 -10.72
CA ALA A 252 -19.90 20.52 -10.79
C ALA A 252 -20.44 19.47 -11.76
N GLU A 253 -19.63 18.48 -12.16
CA GLU A 253 -20.06 17.36 -12.99
C GLU A 253 -20.75 17.83 -14.28
N TYR A 254 -20.20 18.87 -14.93
CA TYR A 254 -20.72 19.48 -16.16
C TYR A 254 -22.14 20.09 -16.00
N GLN A 255 -22.61 20.23 -14.75
CA GLN A 255 -23.92 20.80 -14.44
C GLN A 255 -23.76 22.20 -13.83
N THR A 256 -24.46 23.19 -14.37
CA THR A 256 -24.45 24.57 -13.85
C THR A 256 -25.31 24.71 -12.58
N THR A 257 -26.25 23.81 -12.34
CA THR A 257 -27.20 23.86 -11.21
C THR A 257 -27.48 22.46 -10.66
N GLY A 258 -27.88 22.40 -9.37
CA GLY A 258 -28.27 21.13 -8.71
C GLY A 258 -27.12 20.27 -8.23
N TRP A 259 -25.89 20.55 -8.66
CA TRP A 259 -24.65 19.91 -8.21
C TRP A 259 -23.75 20.93 -7.56
N TYR A 260 -22.97 20.48 -6.60
CA TYR A 260 -22.12 21.35 -5.78
C TYR A 260 -20.72 20.76 -5.66
N ARG A 261 -19.72 21.66 -5.60
CA ARG A 261 -18.31 21.40 -5.34
C ARG A 261 -17.84 22.08 -4.06
N PRO A 262 -16.70 21.63 -3.46
CA PRO A 262 -16.26 22.13 -2.15
C PRO A 262 -15.57 23.49 -2.17
N LYS A 263 -15.02 23.92 -3.31
CA LYS A 263 -14.24 25.15 -3.41
C LYS A 263 -14.46 25.86 -4.73
N LEU A 264 -14.21 27.19 -4.77
CA LEU A 264 -14.32 27.94 -6.01
C LEU A 264 -13.25 27.54 -7.01
N ASP A 265 -12.04 27.25 -6.52
CA ASP A 265 -10.91 26.87 -7.36
C ASP A 265 -10.20 25.62 -6.83
N CYS A 266 -9.91 24.69 -7.70
CA CYS A 266 -9.32 23.37 -7.41
C CYS A 266 -8.68 22.81 -8.67
N LYS A 267 -7.70 21.91 -8.55
CA LYS A 267 -7.13 21.14 -9.66
C LYS A 267 -8.21 20.48 -10.52
N MET A 268 -9.31 20.03 -9.91
CA MET A 268 -10.43 19.39 -10.62
C MET A 268 -11.34 20.40 -11.36
N ASN A 269 -11.05 21.71 -11.26
CA ASN A 269 -11.75 22.77 -11.98
C ASN A 269 -10.83 23.50 -12.98
N HIS A 270 -9.59 23.78 -12.55
CA HIS A 270 -8.61 24.50 -13.38
C HIS A 270 -7.22 23.87 -13.26
N LEU A 271 -6.47 23.85 -14.35
CA LEU A 271 -5.06 23.53 -14.33
C LEU A 271 -4.27 24.65 -13.60
N PHE A 272 -3.02 24.37 -13.21
CA PHE A 272 -2.09 25.30 -12.52
C PHE A 272 -2.48 25.73 -11.11
N VAL A 273 -3.47 25.08 -10.50
CA VAL A 273 -3.82 25.24 -9.09
C VAL A 273 -3.65 23.90 -8.36
N ASN A 274 -3.59 23.92 -7.05
CA ASN A 274 -3.51 22.69 -6.25
C ASN A 274 -4.89 22.02 -6.10
N PHE A 275 -4.92 20.75 -5.72
CA PHE A 275 -6.13 20.14 -5.22
C PHE A 275 -6.62 20.89 -3.98
N CYS A 276 -7.92 21.11 -3.89
CA CYS A 276 -8.52 21.68 -2.69
C CYS A 276 -8.43 20.68 -1.51
N GLU A 277 -8.77 21.13 -0.32
CA GLU A 277 -8.67 20.35 0.93
C GLU A 277 -9.45 19.04 0.87
N VAL A 278 -10.64 19.05 0.26
CA VAL A 278 -11.51 17.87 0.13
C VAL A 278 -10.92 16.86 -0.87
N CYS A 279 -10.43 17.35 -2.00
CA CYS A 279 -9.80 16.52 -3.01
C CYS A 279 -8.47 15.93 -2.49
N ALA A 280 -7.66 16.74 -1.80
CA ALA A 280 -6.42 16.29 -1.17
C ALA A 280 -6.68 15.22 -0.08
N GLU A 281 -7.71 15.42 0.77
CA GLU A 281 -8.13 14.40 1.75
C GLU A 281 -8.47 13.08 1.09
N GLN A 282 -9.21 13.10 -0.01
CA GLN A 282 -9.58 11.89 -0.73
C GLN A 282 -8.34 11.19 -1.31
N LEU A 283 -7.40 11.93 -1.91
CA LEU A 283 -6.16 11.37 -2.45
C LEU A 283 -5.30 10.72 -1.36
N VAL A 284 -5.18 11.35 -0.19
CA VAL A 284 -4.47 10.76 0.96
C VAL A 284 -5.15 9.48 1.42
N LYS A 285 -6.49 9.45 1.49
CA LYS A 285 -7.24 8.22 1.80
C LYS A 285 -6.99 7.12 0.75
N SER A 286 -6.96 7.47 -0.54
CA SER A 286 -6.62 6.52 -1.61
C SER A 286 -5.22 5.93 -1.43
N ILE A 287 -4.22 6.73 -1.04
CA ILE A 287 -2.88 6.24 -0.70
C ILE A 287 -2.96 5.20 0.41
N TYR A 288 -3.67 5.47 1.50
CA TYR A 288 -3.76 4.58 2.66
C TYR A 288 -4.68 3.36 2.45
N THR A 289 -5.49 3.31 1.41
CA THR A 289 -6.17 2.06 1.01
C THR A 289 -5.21 1.03 0.43
N LEU A 290 -4.13 1.47 -0.20
CA LEU A 290 -3.16 0.61 -0.88
C LEU A 290 -1.91 0.35 -0.05
N VAL A 291 -1.47 1.30 0.79
CA VAL A 291 -0.22 1.20 1.54
C VAL A 291 -0.47 1.35 3.04
N ARG A 292 0.05 0.41 3.81
CA ARG A 292 0.04 0.52 5.27
C ARG A 292 1.18 1.45 5.74
N PRO A 293 0.96 2.27 6.78
CA PRO A 293 2.00 3.15 7.34
C PRO A 293 3.09 2.40 8.14
N VAL A 294 3.31 1.11 7.88
CA VAL A 294 4.32 0.26 8.54
C VAL A 294 4.99 -0.64 7.51
N ASP A 295 6.28 -0.45 7.31
CA ASP A 295 7.09 -1.29 6.42
C ASP A 295 7.41 -2.67 7.01
N SER A 296 7.74 -2.71 8.29
CA SER A 296 8.10 -3.96 8.97
C SER A 296 7.90 -3.86 10.48
N PHE A 297 7.89 -5.02 11.14
CA PHE A 297 7.87 -5.13 12.59
C PHE A 297 8.65 -6.35 13.06
N LEU A 298 9.20 -6.29 14.25
CA LEU A 298 9.94 -7.37 14.88
C LEU A 298 9.45 -7.58 16.33
N PRO A 299 9.39 -8.83 16.79
CA PRO A 299 9.55 -10.07 16.05
C PRO A 299 8.50 -10.24 14.96
N ALA A 300 8.87 -10.88 13.82
CA ALA A 300 7.93 -11.17 12.74
C ALA A 300 6.89 -12.23 13.13
N THR A 301 7.28 -13.16 14.02
CA THR A 301 6.36 -14.11 14.65
C THR A 301 5.51 -13.37 15.67
N THR A 302 4.19 -13.45 15.53
CA THR A 302 3.23 -12.72 16.37
C THR A 302 2.63 -13.52 17.52
N ASN A 303 2.86 -14.84 17.55
CA ASN A 303 2.39 -15.72 18.64
C ASN A 303 3.57 -16.54 19.14
N PHE A 304 4.01 -16.31 20.37
CA PHE A 304 5.10 -17.08 20.97
C PHE A 304 5.09 -17.04 22.49
N THR A 305 5.82 -18.00 23.09
CA THR A 305 5.95 -18.11 24.53
C THR A 305 7.27 -17.51 24.99
N ILE A 306 7.22 -16.74 26.08
CA ILE A 306 8.39 -16.15 26.76
C ILE A 306 8.58 -16.90 28.08
N TYR A 307 9.76 -17.51 28.24
CA TYR A 307 10.12 -18.27 29.43
C TYR A 307 11.07 -17.51 30.37
N SER A 308 11.58 -16.37 29.94
CA SER A 308 12.59 -15.59 30.66
C SER A 308 12.02 -14.27 31.16
N THR A 309 12.53 -13.80 32.30
CA THR A 309 12.29 -12.46 32.82
C THR A 309 13.12 -11.38 32.10
N GLN A 310 14.06 -11.78 31.25
CA GLN A 310 14.88 -10.87 30.47
C GLN A 310 14.00 -10.04 29.51
N ALA A 311 14.39 -8.78 29.35
CA ALA A 311 13.67 -7.89 28.46
C ALA A 311 13.65 -8.39 27.00
N VAL A 312 12.49 -8.35 26.36
CA VAL A 312 12.28 -8.73 24.97
C VAL A 312 12.07 -7.47 24.13
N ALA A 313 12.87 -7.33 23.07
CA ALA A 313 12.79 -6.17 22.17
C ALA A 313 11.71 -6.36 21.10
N PHE A 314 10.91 -5.34 20.90
CA PHE A 314 9.93 -5.21 19.85
C PHE A 314 10.19 -3.94 19.06
N SER A 315 9.88 -3.95 17.78
CA SER A 315 10.00 -2.73 16.97
C SER A 315 9.00 -2.71 15.82
N VAL A 316 8.69 -1.52 15.37
CA VAL A 316 7.99 -1.24 14.12
C VAL A 316 8.82 -0.26 13.30
N THR A 317 8.79 -0.38 11.99
CA THR A 317 9.41 0.56 11.06
C THR A 317 8.31 1.34 10.36
N PRO A 318 7.96 2.55 10.81
CA PRO A 318 6.98 3.38 10.13
C PRO A 318 7.47 3.77 8.73
N LEU A 319 6.57 3.76 7.76
CA LEU A 319 6.82 4.33 6.44
C LEU A 319 6.57 5.84 6.50
N GLN A 320 7.63 6.62 6.67
CA GLN A 320 7.51 8.05 6.93
C GLN A 320 7.13 8.86 5.67
N PRO A 321 6.13 9.75 5.75
CA PRO A 321 5.94 10.84 4.80
C PRO A 321 7.17 11.78 4.80
N LEU A 322 7.27 12.67 3.78
CA LEU A 322 8.42 13.59 3.69
C LEU A 322 8.32 14.81 4.60
N THR A 323 7.13 15.24 4.95
CA THR A 323 6.89 16.55 5.61
C THR A 323 6.60 16.45 7.10
N HIS A 324 6.25 15.25 7.59
CA HIS A 324 5.94 15.01 9.00
C HIS A 324 6.29 13.57 9.41
N ASN A 325 6.22 13.29 10.70
CA ASN A 325 6.48 11.96 11.25
C ASN A 325 5.19 11.27 11.65
N LEU A 326 5.12 9.97 11.37
CA LEU A 326 4.07 9.12 11.90
C LEU A 326 4.25 8.94 13.41
N SER A 327 3.15 8.92 14.15
CA SER A 327 3.14 8.67 15.59
C SER A 327 3.08 7.17 15.88
N VAL A 328 3.72 6.75 16.97
CA VAL A 328 3.68 5.37 17.47
C VAL A 328 3.17 5.39 18.90
N GLN A 329 2.30 4.44 19.25
CA GLN A 329 1.86 4.18 20.63
C GLN A 329 1.81 2.69 20.90
N TRP A 330 2.43 2.26 22.01
CA TRP A 330 2.39 0.87 22.48
C TRP A 330 1.32 0.65 23.53
N PHE A 331 0.75 -0.56 23.52
CA PHE A 331 -0.31 -0.99 24.43
C PHE A 331 -0.01 -2.38 24.96
N THR A 332 -0.36 -2.65 26.22
CA THR A 332 -0.43 -4.00 26.80
C THR A 332 -1.84 -4.28 27.28
N ASN A 333 -2.37 -5.45 26.92
CA ASN A 333 -3.70 -5.90 27.33
C ASN A 333 -4.80 -4.85 27.08
N GLY A 334 -4.68 -4.11 25.98
CA GLY A 334 -5.63 -3.06 25.58
C GLY A 334 -5.36 -1.68 26.19
N SER A 335 -4.49 -1.56 27.19
CA SER A 335 -4.17 -0.29 27.86
C SER A 335 -2.93 0.35 27.25
N ALA A 336 -2.98 1.67 26.99
CA ALA A 336 -1.82 2.41 26.49
C ALA A 336 -0.69 2.45 27.54
N ILE A 337 0.53 2.19 27.09
CA ILE A 337 1.72 2.31 27.93
C ILE A 337 2.18 3.76 27.88
N ALA A 338 2.12 4.45 29.02
CA ALA A 338 2.49 5.86 29.11
C ALA A 338 3.94 6.10 28.65
N GLY A 339 4.15 7.06 27.75
CA GLY A 339 5.46 7.44 27.24
C GLY A 339 6.08 6.43 26.24
N ALA A 340 5.43 5.32 25.92
CA ALA A 340 5.92 4.35 24.95
C ALA A 340 5.53 4.78 23.52
N THR A 341 6.26 5.76 22.99
CA THR A 341 5.99 6.40 21.70
C THR A 341 7.11 6.23 20.67
N ASN A 342 8.19 5.54 21.03
CA ASN A 342 9.28 5.23 20.11
C ASN A 342 8.94 4.04 19.21
N SER A 343 9.57 3.95 18.06
CA SER A 343 9.46 2.81 17.15
C SER A 343 9.98 1.49 17.73
N ALA A 344 10.86 1.56 18.74
CA ALA A 344 11.34 0.40 19.48
C ALA A 344 10.73 0.40 20.91
N PHE A 345 10.39 -0.80 21.37
CA PHE A 345 9.87 -1.03 22.71
C PHE A 345 10.53 -2.24 23.35
N SER A 346 10.88 -2.13 24.61
CA SER A 346 11.46 -3.23 25.41
C SER A 346 10.44 -3.68 26.47
N LEU A 347 9.87 -4.86 26.28
CA LEU A 347 8.97 -5.47 27.25
C LEU A 347 9.77 -6.17 28.35
N VAL A 348 9.50 -5.84 29.61
CA VAL A 348 9.99 -6.58 30.77
C VAL A 348 8.90 -7.58 31.18
N PRO A 349 9.01 -8.88 30.87
CA PRO A 349 7.94 -9.84 31.06
C PRO A 349 7.48 -9.99 32.51
N GLY A 350 8.40 -9.87 33.48
CA GLY A 350 8.10 -9.95 34.92
C GLY A 350 7.09 -8.93 35.39
N SER A 351 6.91 -7.80 34.73
CA SER A 351 5.92 -6.79 35.08
C SER A 351 4.47 -7.20 34.79
N LEU A 352 4.27 -8.20 33.92
CA LEU A 352 2.94 -8.68 33.49
C LEU A 352 2.50 -9.95 34.26
N GLY A 353 3.44 -10.73 34.79
CA GLY A 353 3.17 -12.05 35.39
C GLY A 353 2.93 -13.15 34.34
N ASN A 354 2.72 -14.38 34.84
CA ASN A 354 2.44 -15.53 33.97
C ASN A 354 1.04 -15.45 33.36
N GLY A 355 0.85 -16.01 32.16
CA GLY A 355 -0.44 -16.09 31.49
C GLY A 355 -0.42 -15.54 30.07
N LEU A 356 -1.61 -15.32 29.52
CA LEU A 356 -1.81 -14.78 28.16
C LEU A 356 -1.84 -13.25 28.21
N HIS A 357 -1.05 -12.63 27.36
CA HIS A 357 -0.95 -11.18 27.24
C HIS A 357 -0.95 -10.76 25.78
N THR A 358 -1.38 -9.54 25.53
CA THR A 358 -1.25 -8.92 24.20
C THR A 358 -0.33 -7.69 24.31
N LEU A 359 0.63 -7.61 23.41
CA LEU A 359 1.38 -6.39 23.13
C LEU A 359 0.92 -5.86 21.77
N LYS A 360 0.64 -4.57 21.69
CA LYS A 360 0.18 -3.94 20.45
C LYS A 360 0.96 -2.66 20.19
N SER A 361 1.34 -2.41 18.95
CA SER A 361 1.76 -1.11 18.47
C SER A 361 0.69 -0.54 17.53
N VAL A 362 0.40 0.74 17.66
CA VAL A 362 -0.44 1.50 16.73
C VAL A 362 0.44 2.59 16.14
N VAL A 363 0.59 2.57 14.82
CA VAL A 363 1.24 3.64 14.05
C VAL A 363 0.14 4.45 13.39
N SER A 364 0.17 5.76 13.51
CA SER A 364 -0.87 6.65 12.98
C SER A 364 -0.25 7.84 12.27
N ASP A 365 -0.86 8.25 11.18
CA ASP A 365 -0.55 9.49 10.49
C ASP A 365 -1.35 10.65 11.09
N PRO A 366 -0.70 11.65 11.71
CA PRO A 366 -1.36 12.82 12.28
C PRO A 366 -1.55 13.95 11.26
N THR A 367 -1.51 13.67 9.97
CA THR A 367 -1.60 14.69 8.93
C THR A 367 -2.82 15.60 9.08
N ALA A 368 -2.64 16.89 8.84
CA ALA A 368 -3.73 17.87 8.80
C ALA A 368 -4.56 17.77 7.49
N LEU A 369 -4.09 17.02 6.49
CA LEU A 369 -4.78 16.83 5.21
C LEU A 369 -6.03 15.96 5.31
N VAL A 370 -6.23 15.24 6.42
CA VAL A 370 -7.41 14.40 6.62
C VAL A 370 -8.10 14.79 7.92
N LYS A 371 -9.33 15.26 7.82
CA LYS A 371 -10.16 15.63 8.98
C LYS A 371 -11.17 14.54 9.36
N SER A 372 -11.47 13.63 8.46
CA SER A 372 -12.42 12.55 8.71
C SER A 372 -11.90 11.23 8.19
N ASP A 373 -11.57 10.32 9.12
CA ASP A 373 -11.11 8.94 8.82
C ASP A 373 -11.92 7.92 9.62
N PRO A 374 -13.23 7.74 9.32
CA PRO A 374 -14.08 6.80 10.04
C PRO A 374 -13.68 5.34 9.81
N ALA A 375 -12.99 5.04 8.72
CA ALA A 375 -12.49 3.70 8.41
C ALA A 375 -11.16 3.38 9.11
N GLY A 376 -10.46 4.38 9.68
CA GLY A 376 -9.17 4.22 10.33
C GLY A 376 -8.04 3.88 9.36
N LEU A 377 -8.11 4.35 8.13
CA LEU A 377 -7.13 4.09 7.05
C LEU A 377 -5.72 4.58 7.43
N LEU A 378 -5.65 5.73 8.09
CA LEU A 378 -4.40 6.37 8.49
C LEU A 378 -3.70 5.65 9.65
N LYS A 379 -4.18 4.47 10.06
CA LYS A 379 -3.65 3.72 11.19
C LYS A 379 -3.28 2.30 10.81
N ALA A 380 -2.13 1.84 11.31
CA ALA A 380 -1.75 0.43 11.25
C ALA A 380 -1.53 -0.11 12.65
N THR A 381 -2.09 -1.27 12.91
CA THR A 381 -1.94 -1.99 14.18
C THR A 381 -1.16 -3.27 13.96
N ASN A 382 -0.14 -3.52 14.80
CA ASN A 382 0.54 -4.80 14.88
C ASN A 382 0.29 -5.36 16.29
N THR A 383 -0.07 -6.64 16.37
CA THR A 383 -0.41 -7.29 17.65
C THR A 383 0.43 -8.55 17.81
N TRP A 384 1.06 -8.70 18.98
CA TRP A 384 1.73 -9.91 19.41
C TRP A 384 0.93 -10.54 20.56
N ASN A 385 0.61 -11.82 20.43
CA ASN A 385 -0.01 -12.63 21.46
C ASN A 385 1.10 -13.39 22.19
N LEU A 386 1.28 -13.10 23.47
CA LEU A 386 2.38 -13.57 24.28
C LEU A 386 1.83 -14.52 25.34
N THR A 387 2.40 -15.71 25.42
CA THR A 387 2.20 -16.58 26.57
C THR A 387 3.41 -16.43 27.48
N LEU A 388 3.23 -15.83 28.66
CA LEU A 388 4.32 -15.72 29.63
C LEU A 388 4.30 -16.95 30.54
N SER A 389 5.37 -17.72 30.53
CA SER A 389 5.61 -18.87 31.41
C SER A 389 6.96 -18.64 32.11
N LEU A 390 6.95 -17.63 32.99
CA LEU A 390 8.13 -17.13 33.68
C LEU A 390 8.51 -18.04 34.87
N ASN A 391 8.96 -19.21 34.53
CA ASN A 391 9.61 -20.08 35.49
C ASN A 391 11.09 -19.77 35.43
N ASP A 392 11.54 -18.92 36.34
CA ASP A 392 12.94 -18.48 36.39
C ASP A 392 13.81 -19.58 37.06
N LEU A 393 13.77 -20.79 36.45
CA LEU A 393 14.55 -21.93 36.90
C LEU A 393 15.87 -21.93 36.12
N ALA A 394 16.96 -21.69 36.82
CA ALA A 394 18.30 -21.78 36.26
C ALA A 394 19.14 -22.85 36.99
N LEU A 395 19.81 -23.71 36.21
CA LEU A 395 20.92 -24.49 36.73
C LEU A 395 22.14 -23.55 36.79
N VAL A 396 22.47 -23.05 37.99
CA VAL A 396 23.47 -22.01 38.17
C VAL A 396 24.85 -22.54 38.54
N SER A 397 24.95 -23.75 39.06
CA SER A 397 26.21 -24.39 39.32
C SER A 397 26.14 -25.90 39.17
N ALA A 398 27.27 -26.47 38.81
CA ALA A 398 27.50 -27.90 38.71
C ALA A 398 28.84 -28.19 39.32
N GLN A 399 28.91 -29.06 40.34
CA GLN A 399 30.13 -29.32 41.12
C GLN A 399 30.32 -30.81 41.40
N TYR A 400 31.50 -31.32 41.07
CA TYR A 400 31.92 -32.64 41.55
C TYR A 400 32.25 -32.58 43.03
N LEU A 401 31.72 -33.56 43.77
CA LEU A 401 31.98 -33.75 45.16
C LEU A 401 32.81 -35.04 45.35
N ALA A 402 33.46 -35.20 46.49
CA ALA A 402 34.13 -36.44 46.88
C ALA A 402 33.17 -37.65 46.78
N SER A 403 33.74 -38.84 46.56
CA SER A 403 33.00 -40.12 46.48
C SER A 403 32.03 -40.22 45.30
N ASN A 404 32.48 -39.79 44.10
CA ASN A 404 31.72 -39.85 42.85
C ASN A 404 30.29 -39.25 42.89
N ARG A 405 30.15 -38.17 43.58
CA ARG A 405 28.89 -37.41 43.69
C ARG A 405 28.97 -36.13 42.87
N PHE A 406 27.83 -35.71 42.36
CA PHE A 406 27.70 -34.51 41.54
C PHE A 406 26.55 -33.65 42.10
N ARG A 407 26.84 -32.39 42.43
CA ARG A 407 25.82 -31.47 42.93
C ARG A 407 25.42 -30.48 41.85
N LEU A 408 24.12 -30.36 41.65
CA LEU A 408 23.47 -29.33 40.82
C LEU A 408 22.76 -28.33 41.73
N THR A 409 22.95 -27.05 41.52
CA THR A 409 22.20 -26.02 42.19
C THR A 409 21.21 -25.40 41.22
N VAL A 410 19.93 -25.47 41.56
CA VAL A 410 18.83 -24.83 40.84
C VAL A 410 18.43 -23.60 41.62
N THR A 411 18.32 -22.47 40.93
CA THR A 411 17.73 -21.23 41.51
C THR A 411 16.56 -20.78 40.66
N GLY A 412 15.68 -19.94 41.22
CA GLY A 412 14.56 -19.37 40.50
C GLY A 412 13.36 -19.04 41.37
N THR A 413 12.26 -18.72 40.76
CA THR A 413 11.00 -18.29 41.40
C THR A 413 9.83 -19.25 41.16
N ALA A 414 10.09 -20.53 40.80
CA ALA A 414 9.04 -21.49 40.48
C ALA A 414 8.06 -21.71 41.64
N PRO A 415 6.81 -21.29 41.55
CA PRO A 415 5.85 -21.44 42.66
C PRO A 415 5.28 -22.86 42.80
N ALA A 416 5.36 -23.69 41.76
CA ALA A 416 4.64 -24.97 41.68
C ALA A 416 5.54 -26.22 41.62
N GLY A 417 6.82 -26.07 41.85
CA GLY A 417 7.76 -27.18 41.76
C GLY A 417 8.46 -27.26 40.41
N PHE A 418 9.43 -28.15 40.32
CA PHE A 418 10.21 -28.42 39.08
C PHE A 418 10.69 -29.87 39.08
N VAL A 419 11.02 -30.39 37.91
CA VAL A 419 11.62 -31.71 37.72
C VAL A 419 13.04 -31.55 37.21
N ILE A 420 14.02 -32.14 37.85
CA ILE A 420 15.35 -32.34 37.31
C ILE A 420 15.33 -33.60 36.46
N GLN A 421 15.73 -33.50 35.21
CA GLN A 421 15.87 -34.60 34.26
C GLN A 421 17.30 -34.77 33.84
N ALA A 422 17.68 -36.01 33.48
CA ALA A 422 18.97 -36.35 32.90
C ALA A 422 18.83 -37.10 31.58
N SER A 423 19.82 -36.92 30.71
CA SER A 423 19.92 -37.61 29.42
C SER A 423 21.39 -37.96 29.12
N THR A 424 21.61 -39.02 28.33
CA THR A 424 22.90 -39.35 27.74
C THR A 424 22.96 -39.09 26.23
N ASN A 425 21.84 -38.66 25.59
CA ASN A 425 21.71 -38.52 24.14
C ASN A 425 20.94 -37.28 23.69
N PHE A 426 20.54 -36.38 24.61
CA PHE A 426 19.67 -35.20 24.38
C PHE A 426 18.27 -35.53 23.82
N VAL A 427 17.94 -36.76 23.54
CA VAL A 427 16.65 -37.22 22.98
C VAL A 427 15.74 -37.76 24.08
N THR A 428 16.26 -38.74 24.83
CA THR A 428 15.52 -39.40 25.92
C THR A 428 15.91 -38.76 27.26
N TRP A 429 14.94 -38.20 27.96
CA TRP A 429 15.13 -37.52 29.24
C TRP A 429 14.42 -38.30 30.35
N THR A 430 15.19 -38.73 31.35
CA THR A 430 14.66 -39.45 32.52
C THR A 430 14.50 -38.49 33.68
N PRO A 431 13.31 -38.39 34.32
CA PRO A 431 13.14 -37.63 35.52
C PRO A 431 13.95 -38.23 36.68
N LEU A 432 14.65 -37.37 37.42
CA LEU A 432 15.45 -37.75 38.57
C LEU A 432 14.77 -37.41 39.91
N THR A 433 14.20 -36.25 39.98
CA THR A 433 13.53 -35.74 41.17
C THR A 433 12.56 -34.63 40.83
N THR A 434 11.47 -34.56 41.58
CA THR A 434 10.52 -33.42 41.58
C THR A 434 10.64 -32.71 42.90
N ASN A 435 10.86 -31.38 42.86
CA ASN A 435 11.03 -30.58 44.10
C ASN A 435 10.46 -29.16 43.88
N SER A 436 10.40 -28.40 44.95
CA SER A 436 10.09 -26.98 44.96
C SER A 436 11.28 -26.19 45.52
N LEU A 437 11.38 -24.91 45.10
CA LEU A 437 12.40 -24.01 45.63
C LEU A 437 12.02 -23.53 47.04
N SER A 438 12.95 -23.67 47.96
CA SER A 438 12.86 -23.04 49.29
C SER A 438 13.87 -21.89 49.33
N GLY A 439 13.36 -20.68 49.57
CA GLY A 439 14.23 -19.49 49.57
C GLY A 439 14.92 -19.22 48.21
N GLY A 440 14.29 -19.63 47.12
CA GLY A 440 14.83 -19.38 45.76
C GLY A 440 15.96 -20.29 45.32
N LYS A 441 16.27 -21.37 46.09
CA LYS A 441 17.39 -22.28 45.83
C LYS A 441 17.03 -23.72 46.14
N PHE A 442 17.58 -24.66 45.37
CA PHE A 442 17.55 -26.10 45.64
C PHE A 442 18.84 -26.75 45.19
N ASP A 443 19.48 -27.54 46.11
CA ASP A 443 20.68 -28.32 45.79
C ASP A 443 20.32 -29.80 45.61
N TYR A 444 20.53 -30.32 44.41
CA TYR A 444 20.38 -31.74 44.06
C TYR A 444 21.73 -32.42 44.02
N THR A 445 21.91 -33.54 44.75
CA THR A 445 23.12 -34.34 44.71
C THR A 445 22.82 -35.69 44.04
N ASN A 446 23.45 -35.94 42.90
CA ASN A 446 23.43 -37.25 42.27
C ASN A 446 24.59 -38.08 42.78
N SER A 447 24.29 -39.24 43.36
CA SER A 447 25.26 -40.20 43.92
C SER A 447 25.55 -41.39 42.99
N SER A 448 24.96 -41.47 41.81
CA SER A 448 25.05 -42.59 40.87
C SER A 448 25.79 -42.23 39.59
N LEU A 449 26.99 -41.69 39.69
CA LEU A 449 27.74 -41.25 38.49
C LEU A 449 28.59 -42.38 37.83
N THR A 450 28.83 -43.46 38.51
CA THR A 450 29.75 -44.54 38.07
C THR A 450 29.29 -45.27 36.82
N ASN A 451 28.04 -45.12 36.40
CA ASN A 451 27.44 -45.86 35.28
C ASN A 451 27.37 -45.09 33.95
N PHE A 452 27.92 -43.87 33.89
CA PHE A 452 27.76 -43.00 32.72
C PHE A 452 29.08 -42.34 32.32
N SER A 453 29.46 -42.45 31.04
CA SER A 453 30.64 -41.77 30.48
C SER A 453 30.40 -40.24 30.41
N PHE A 454 29.17 -39.83 30.17
CA PHE A 454 28.71 -38.43 30.18
C PHE A 454 27.21 -38.39 30.49
N ARG A 455 26.74 -37.27 31.04
CA ARG A 455 25.33 -37.06 31.40
C ARG A 455 25.00 -35.59 31.34
N PHE A 456 23.87 -35.27 30.68
CA PHE A 456 23.31 -33.93 30.58
C PHE A 456 22.16 -33.77 31.55
N TYR A 457 21.96 -32.57 32.05
CA TYR A 457 20.90 -32.28 32.99
C TYR A 457 20.09 -31.07 32.52
N ARG A 458 18.81 -31.09 32.80
CA ARG A 458 17.92 -29.95 32.61
C ARG A 458 16.87 -29.85 33.74
N THR A 459 16.32 -28.67 33.90
CA THR A 459 15.11 -28.45 34.73
C THR A 459 13.92 -28.20 33.82
N ILE A 460 12.77 -28.75 34.17
CA ILE A 460 11.49 -28.48 33.55
C ILE A 460 10.44 -28.18 34.62
N SER A 461 9.43 -27.37 34.27
CA SER A 461 8.23 -27.27 35.09
C SER A 461 7.45 -28.59 35.02
N PRO A 462 6.77 -29.04 36.10
CA PRO A 462 5.84 -30.15 36.02
C PRO A 462 4.74 -29.82 34.99
N PRO A 463 4.21 -30.83 34.30
CA PRO A 463 3.10 -30.65 33.38
C PRO A 463 1.85 -30.11 34.04
#